data_a2850daf1015fb16e4dc576f4274d87e
#
_entry.id   a2850daf1015fb16e4dc576f4274d87e
#
_cell.length_a   1.000
_cell.length_b   1.000
_cell.length_c   1.000
_cell.angle_alpha   90.00
_cell.angle_beta   90.00
_cell.angle_gamma   90.00
#
_symmetry.space_group_name_H-M   'P 1'
#
loop_
_entity.id
_entity.type
_entity.pdbx_description
1 polymer ?
#
loop_
_entity_poly.entity_id
_entity_poly.type
_entity_poly.pdbx_seq_one_letter_code
_entity_poly.pdbx_strand_id
1 'polypeptide(L)'
;MSHHQASGIVVSDLMELEENWIDYNGHLNMAFYNVLFDRGCDLAFEMLGMGPDYAQSHQRTIYTAEAHVRYLREIHLGDRVKATFQIIDHDEKRLHVFQELLHEDGWVSATSETLALHIDMTGPKVAPFASDVAAKIAEMVENQKGTPVPDGAGRKIEIRRKPA
;
A
#
# COMPACT_ATOMS: atom_id res chain seq x y z
N MET A 1 21.73 2.78 6.18
CA MET A 1 20.66 3.52 5.46
C MET A 1 19.82 2.49 4.73
N SER A 2 18.54 2.39 5.04
CA SER A 2 17.67 1.45 4.31
C SER A 2 17.59 1.90 2.85
N HIS A 3 17.65 0.96 1.90
CA HIS A 3 17.55 1.20 0.46
C HIS A 3 16.33 2.04 0.06
N HIS A 4 15.31 2.11 0.90
CA HIS A 4 14.03 2.79 0.65
C HIS A 4 14.10 4.33 0.74
N GLN A 5 15.00 4.89 1.55
CA GLN A 5 15.12 6.36 1.66
C GLN A 5 15.75 7.05 0.44
N ALA A 6 16.47 6.29 -0.40
CA ALA A 6 17.10 6.81 -1.62
C ALA A 6 16.25 6.64 -2.88
N SER A 7 15.10 5.95 -2.80
CA SER A 7 14.33 5.47 -3.96
C SER A 7 13.08 6.29 -4.30
N GLY A 8 12.76 7.36 -3.55
CA GLY A 8 11.50 8.11 -3.71
C GLY A 8 10.24 7.35 -3.30
N ILE A 9 10.36 6.12 -2.79
CA ILE A 9 9.23 5.36 -2.23
C ILE A 9 8.72 6.05 -0.96
N VAL A 10 7.41 6.17 -0.83
CA VAL A 10 6.80 6.67 0.41
C VAL A 10 6.93 5.61 1.49
N VAL A 11 7.34 6.01 2.69
CA VAL A 11 7.52 5.13 3.84
C VAL A 11 6.85 5.77 5.05
N SER A 12 5.98 5.02 5.73
CA SER A 12 5.33 5.49 6.95
C SER A 12 6.29 5.62 8.13
N ASP A 13 5.86 6.29 9.18
CA ASP A 13 6.45 6.16 10.49
C ASP A 13 6.33 4.73 11.02
N LEU A 14 7.07 4.41 12.09
CA LEU A 14 6.93 3.15 12.80
C LEU A 14 5.55 3.06 13.45
N MET A 15 4.87 1.96 13.22
CA MET A 15 3.56 1.63 13.80
C MET A 15 3.71 0.49 14.79
N GLU A 16 3.01 0.57 15.90
CA GLU A 16 2.92 -0.47 16.92
C GLU A 16 1.73 -1.40 16.64
N LEU A 17 1.82 -2.65 17.09
CA LEU A 17 0.74 -3.61 17.03
C LEU A 17 -0.12 -3.48 18.29
N GLU A 18 -1.45 -3.55 18.13
CA GLU A 18 -2.40 -3.54 19.24
C GLU A 18 -2.61 -4.96 19.78
N GLU A 19 -2.73 -5.09 21.09
CA GLU A 19 -2.87 -6.39 21.77
C GLU A 19 -4.08 -7.21 21.25
N ASN A 20 -5.18 -6.55 20.96
CA ASN A 20 -6.41 -7.17 20.43
C ASN A 20 -6.29 -7.64 18.97
N TRP A 21 -5.18 -7.36 18.29
CA TRP A 21 -4.89 -7.87 16.95
C TRP A 21 -4.13 -9.20 16.97
N ILE A 22 -3.63 -9.61 18.14
CA ILE A 22 -2.86 -10.86 18.31
C ILE A 22 -3.84 -12.03 18.43
N ASP A 23 -3.64 -13.04 17.62
CA ASP A 23 -4.47 -14.24 17.65
C ASP A 23 -3.98 -15.33 18.60
N TYR A 24 -4.70 -16.44 18.64
CA TYR A 24 -4.37 -17.56 19.53
C TYR A 24 -3.02 -18.24 19.23
N ASN A 25 -2.40 -17.95 18.07
CA ASN A 25 -1.05 -18.43 17.74
C ASN A 25 0.05 -17.53 18.31
N GLY A 26 -0.32 -16.42 18.93
CA GLY A 26 0.61 -15.47 19.55
C GLY A 26 1.27 -14.49 18.59
N HIS A 27 0.78 -14.37 17.37
CA HIS A 27 1.27 -13.38 16.40
C HIS A 27 0.13 -12.60 15.76
N LEU A 28 0.45 -11.55 15.01
CA LEU A 28 -0.53 -10.70 14.36
C LEU A 28 -1.48 -11.54 13.48
N ASN A 29 -2.78 -11.44 13.76
CA ASN A 29 -3.80 -12.09 12.94
C ASN A 29 -3.79 -11.52 11.51
N MET A 30 -3.97 -12.40 10.53
CA MET A 30 -3.93 -12.04 9.11
C MET A 30 -4.81 -10.86 8.72
N ALA A 31 -5.96 -10.68 9.37
CA ALA A 31 -6.90 -9.61 9.04
C ALA A 31 -6.34 -8.22 9.37
N PHE A 32 -5.53 -8.10 10.41
CA PHE A 32 -5.02 -6.81 10.89
C PHE A 32 -3.80 -6.30 10.14
N TYR A 33 -3.13 -7.11 9.32
CA TYR A 33 -2.13 -6.63 8.37
C TYR A 33 -2.71 -5.57 7.42
N ASN A 34 -3.98 -5.73 7.03
CA ASN A 34 -4.65 -4.76 6.17
C ASN A 34 -4.81 -3.38 6.83
N VAL A 35 -4.99 -3.32 8.15
CA VAL A 35 -5.03 -2.04 8.89
C VAL A 35 -3.69 -1.31 8.77
N LEU A 36 -2.57 -2.04 8.88
CA LEU A 36 -1.23 -1.45 8.77
C LEU A 36 -0.93 -0.98 7.34
N PHE A 37 -1.33 -1.76 6.32
CA PHE A 37 -1.22 -1.35 4.93
C PHE A 37 -2.10 -0.13 4.61
N ASP A 38 -3.33 -0.10 5.13
CA ASP A 38 -4.26 1.00 4.95
C ASP A 38 -3.71 2.31 5.52
N ARG A 39 -3.14 2.28 6.73
CA ARG A 39 -2.45 3.45 7.32
C ARG A 39 -1.30 3.96 6.44
N GLY A 40 -0.57 3.06 5.77
CA GLY A 40 0.46 3.43 4.79
C GLY A 40 -0.13 4.04 3.53
N CYS A 41 -1.27 3.53 3.05
CA CYS A 41 -2.02 4.10 1.94
C CYS A 41 -2.55 5.49 2.27
N ASP A 42 -3.12 5.69 3.44
CA ASP A 42 -3.66 6.99 3.87
C ASP A 42 -2.60 8.08 3.81
N LEU A 43 -1.38 7.81 4.31
CA LEU A 43 -0.26 8.74 4.20
C LEU A 43 0.04 9.10 2.74
N ALA A 44 0.14 8.10 1.87
CA ALA A 44 0.44 8.34 0.46
C ALA A 44 -0.69 9.08 -0.26
N PHE A 45 -1.95 8.73 0.01
CA PHE A 45 -3.10 9.42 -0.57
C PHE A 45 -3.22 10.86 -0.09
N GLU A 46 -2.87 11.15 1.17
CA GLU A 46 -2.80 12.53 1.65
C GLU A 46 -1.73 13.33 0.89
N MET A 47 -0.54 12.76 0.68
CA MET A 47 0.52 13.37 -0.14
C MET A 47 0.06 13.62 -1.58
N LEU A 48 -0.77 12.76 -2.14
CA LEU A 48 -1.37 12.90 -3.47
C LEU A 48 -2.55 13.89 -3.51
N GLY A 49 -2.97 14.44 -2.36
CA GLY A 49 -4.10 15.36 -2.26
C GLY A 49 -5.46 14.66 -2.25
N MET A 50 -5.51 13.38 -1.94
CA MET A 50 -6.73 12.56 -1.84
C MET A 50 -7.04 12.11 -0.41
N GLY A 51 -6.64 12.88 0.59
CA GLY A 51 -6.96 12.63 2.00
C GLY A 51 -8.43 12.91 2.35
N PRO A 52 -8.79 12.87 3.64
CA PRO A 52 -10.18 13.05 4.11
C PRO A 52 -10.86 14.31 3.61
N ASP A 53 -10.12 15.43 3.52
CA ASP A 53 -10.64 16.71 3.04
C ASP A 53 -11.06 16.65 1.56
N TYR A 54 -10.38 15.85 0.76
CA TYR A 54 -10.74 15.63 -0.63
C TYR A 54 -12.09 14.94 -0.76
N ALA A 55 -12.36 13.93 0.05
CA ALA A 55 -13.64 13.24 0.07
C ALA A 55 -14.78 14.19 0.49
N GLN A 56 -14.55 15.05 1.49
CA GLN A 56 -15.57 15.97 1.99
C GLN A 56 -15.84 17.14 1.03
N SER A 57 -14.79 17.73 0.46
CA SER A 57 -14.90 18.96 -0.35
C SER A 57 -15.22 18.70 -1.83
N HIS A 58 -14.73 17.59 -2.39
CA HIS A 58 -14.88 17.26 -3.81
C HIS A 58 -15.87 16.11 -4.06
N GLN A 59 -16.38 15.45 -3.01
CA GLN A 59 -17.21 14.24 -3.11
C GLN A 59 -16.56 13.18 -4.01
N ARG A 60 -15.24 13.05 -3.88
CA ARG A 60 -14.41 12.08 -4.61
C ARG A 60 -13.48 11.38 -3.64
N THR A 61 -13.19 10.13 -3.95
CA THR A 61 -12.32 9.31 -3.11
C THR A 61 -11.63 8.24 -3.93
N ILE A 62 -10.86 7.40 -3.26
CA ILE A 62 -10.21 6.25 -3.87
C ILE A 62 -10.64 4.97 -3.15
N TYR A 63 -11.03 3.95 -3.90
CA TYR A 63 -11.44 2.64 -3.36
C TYR A 63 -10.46 1.57 -3.81
N THR A 64 -10.08 0.69 -2.88
CA THR A 64 -9.38 -0.54 -3.23
C THR A 64 -10.38 -1.51 -3.85
N ALA A 65 -10.16 -1.89 -5.10
CA ALA A 65 -11.02 -2.82 -5.84
C ALA A 65 -10.49 -4.26 -5.77
N GLU A 66 -9.18 -4.44 -5.64
CA GLU A 66 -8.52 -5.73 -5.63
C GLU A 66 -7.30 -5.67 -4.73
N ALA A 67 -7.03 -6.73 -3.98
CA ALA A 67 -5.86 -6.84 -3.13
C ALA A 67 -5.31 -8.27 -3.14
N HIS A 68 -4.00 -8.39 -3.25
CA HIS A 68 -3.26 -9.62 -3.07
C HIS A 68 -2.26 -9.44 -1.94
N VAL A 69 -2.52 -10.05 -0.79
CA VAL A 69 -1.67 -9.98 0.39
C VAL A 69 -0.87 -11.28 0.52
N ARG A 70 0.43 -11.13 0.81
CA ARG A 70 1.32 -12.25 1.09
C ARG A 70 1.91 -12.09 2.49
N TYR A 71 1.79 -13.12 3.30
CA TYR A 71 2.35 -13.20 4.65
C TYR A 71 3.65 -13.99 4.55
N LEU A 72 4.79 -13.33 4.77
CA LEU A 72 6.12 -13.89 4.54
C LEU A 72 6.81 -14.30 5.84
N ARG A 73 6.65 -13.47 6.88
CA ARG A 73 7.21 -13.69 8.19
C ARG A 73 6.32 -13.05 9.25
N GLU A 74 5.96 -13.81 10.27
CA GLU A 74 5.11 -13.39 11.37
C GLU A 74 5.74 -12.27 12.20
N ILE A 75 4.87 -11.43 12.77
CA ILE A 75 5.20 -10.38 13.74
C ILE A 75 4.38 -10.54 15.02
N HIS A 76 4.93 -10.07 16.14
CA HIS A 76 4.41 -10.30 17.48
C HIS A 76 4.13 -8.98 18.20
N LEU A 77 3.37 -9.05 19.29
CA LEU A 77 3.17 -7.90 20.15
C LEU A 77 4.51 -7.33 20.62
N GLY A 78 4.68 -6.03 20.50
CA GLY A 78 5.92 -5.34 20.81
C GLY A 78 6.81 -5.07 19.59
N ASP A 79 6.62 -5.79 18.47
CA ASP A 79 7.28 -5.46 17.21
C ASP A 79 6.71 -4.15 16.63
N ARG A 80 7.55 -3.42 15.92
CA ARG A 80 7.16 -2.20 15.20
C ARG A 80 7.46 -2.35 13.71
N VAL A 81 6.58 -1.81 12.90
CA VAL A 81 6.63 -1.95 11.44
C VAL A 81 6.44 -0.62 10.73
N LYS A 82 6.90 -0.56 9.48
CA LYS A 82 6.63 0.54 8.54
C LYS A 82 5.96 -0.03 7.30
N ALA A 83 5.04 0.73 6.72
CA ALA A 83 4.50 0.41 5.41
C ALA A 83 5.17 1.27 4.34
N THR A 84 5.56 0.63 3.23
CA THR A 84 6.02 1.33 2.01
C THR A 84 4.84 1.55 1.07
N PHE A 85 5.00 2.46 0.12
CA PHE A 85 4.02 2.67 -0.95
C PHE A 85 4.76 3.00 -2.25
N GLN A 86 4.62 2.13 -3.24
CA GLN A 86 5.19 2.29 -4.57
C GLN A 86 4.08 2.17 -5.61
N ILE A 87 3.99 3.15 -6.51
CA ILE A 87 3.12 3.07 -7.67
C ILE A 87 3.82 2.22 -8.73
N ILE A 88 3.23 1.09 -9.08
CA ILE A 88 3.76 0.17 -10.10
C ILE A 88 3.30 0.60 -11.50
N ASP A 89 2.03 1.01 -11.59
CA ASP A 89 1.40 1.49 -12.82
C ASP A 89 0.23 2.40 -12.49
N HIS A 90 -0.17 3.25 -13.40
CA HIS A 90 -1.34 4.11 -13.26
C HIS A 90 -1.91 4.52 -14.60
N ASP A 91 -3.16 4.92 -14.59
CA ASP A 91 -3.80 5.60 -15.70
C ASP A 91 -4.59 6.84 -15.21
N GLU A 92 -5.49 7.35 -16.01
CA GLU A 92 -6.28 8.54 -15.70
C GLU A 92 -7.20 8.41 -14.48
N LYS A 93 -7.46 7.18 -13.97
CA LYS A 93 -8.47 6.89 -12.94
C LYS A 93 -8.12 5.72 -12.01
N ARG A 94 -6.97 5.07 -12.21
CA ARG A 94 -6.55 3.88 -11.43
C ARG A 94 -5.11 3.99 -10.99
N LEU A 95 -4.82 3.39 -9.84
CA LEU A 95 -3.47 3.16 -9.34
C LEU A 95 -3.25 1.66 -9.10
N HIS A 96 -2.18 1.12 -9.64
CA HIS A 96 -1.64 -0.18 -9.27
C HIS A 96 -0.49 0.04 -8.31
N VAL A 97 -0.65 -0.40 -7.08
CA VAL A 97 0.25 -0.09 -5.96
C VAL A 97 0.82 -1.37 -5.37
N PHE A 98 2.07 -1.30 -4.95
CA PHE A 98 2.71 -2.33 -4.16
C PHE A 98 3.22 -1.76 -2.85
N GLN A 99 2.95 -2.47 -1.76
CA GLN A 99 3.40 -2.12 -0.42
C GLN A 99 4.17 -3.28 0.20
N GLU A 100 5.19 -2.95 0.96
CA GLU A 100 5.88 -3.85 1.86
C GLU A 100 5.64 -3.42 3.30
N LEU A 101 5.38 -4.36 4.19
CA LEU A 101 5.37 -4.14 5.62
C LEU A 101 6.73 -4.57 6.17
N LEU A 102 7.53 -3.56 6.56
CA LEU A 102 8.89 -3.74 7.02
C LEU A 102 8.94 -3.75 8.55
N HIS A 103 9.50 -4.79 9.13
CA HIS A 103 9.87 -4.79 10.55
C HIS A 103 10.92 -3.71 10.84
N GLU A 104 10.99 -3.21 12.06
CA GLU A 104 11.99 -2.21 12.47
C GLU A 104 13.44 -2.64 12.23
N ASP A 105 13.73 -3.93 12.23
CA ASP A 105 15.03 -4.52 11.87
C ASP A 105 15.28 -4.58 10.35
N GLY A 106 14.34 -4.12 9.53
CA GLY A 106 14.50 -3.97 8.07
C GLY A 106 14.11 -5.17 7.21
N TRP A 107 13.60 -6.26 7.77
CA TRP A 107 13.12 -7.40 6.98
C TRP A 107 11.62 -7.24 6.63
N VAL A 108 11.20 -7.83 5.50
CA VAL A 108 9.81 -7.77 5.03
C VAL A 108 8.96 -8.82 5.76
N SER A 109 7.91 -8.37 6.44
CA SER A 109 6.93 -9.24 7.10
C SER A 109 5.83 -9.68 6.14
N ALA A 110 5.29 -8.76 5.37
CA ALA A 110 4.19 -9.01 4.44
C ALA A 110 4.26 -8.05 3.25
N THR A 111 3.56 -8.39 2.17
CA THR A 111 3.37 -7.52 1.02
C THR A 111 1.90 -7.41 0.67
N SER A 112 1.50 -6.26 0.13
CA SER A 112 0.16 -6.01 -0.39
C SER A 112 0.27 -5.38 -1.77
N GLU A 113 -0.31 -6.03 -2.76
CA GLU A 113 -0.45 -5.51 -4.12
C GLU A 113 -1.91 -5.17 -4.36
N THR A 114 -2.22 -3.94 -4.75
CA THR A 114 -3.59 -3.45 -4.84
C THR A 114 -3.87 -2.72 -6.15
N LEU A 115 -5.11 -2.83 -6.61
CA LEU A 115 -5.70 -1.97 -7.62
C LEU A 115 -6.68 -1.02 -6.94
N ALA A 116 -6.40 0.27 -7.02
CA ALA A 116 -7.23 1.33 -6.48
C ALA A 116 -7.91 2.12 -7.60
N LEU A 117 -9.19 2.46 -7.40
CA LEU A 117 -10.04 3.16 -8.34
C LEU A 117 -10.44 4.52 -7.79
N HIS A 118 -10.27 5.57 -8.60
CA HIS A 118 -10.80 6.89 -8.26
C HIS A 118 -12.30 6.96 -8.53
N ILE A 119 -13.06 7.38 -7.53
CA ILE A 119 -14.52 7.31 -7.48
C ILE A 119 -15.12 8.71 -7.34
N ASP A 120 -16.10 9.01 -8.20
CA ASP A 120 -17.05 10.09 -8.01
C ASP A 120 -18.21 9.59 -7.14
N MET A 121 -18.34 10.13 -5.92
CA MET A 121 -19.34 9.69 -4.95
C MET A 121 -20.73 10.30 -5.16
N THR A 122 -20.88 11.25 -6.08
CA THR A 122 -22.19 11.87 -6.40
C THR A 122 -23.17 10.90 -7.06
N GLY A 123 -22.64 9.87 -7.71
CA GLY A 123 -23.35 8.70 -8.21
C GLY A 123 -22.29 7.63 -8.40
N PRO A 124 -22.02 6.73 -7.41
CA PRO A 124 -20.77 5.99 -7.29
C PRO A 124 -20.32 5.36 -8.60
N LYS A 125 -19.29 5.94 -9.21
CA LYS A 125 -18.72 5.50 -10.48
C LYS A 125 -17.24 5.86 -10.55
N VAL A 126 -16.48 5.06 -11.28
CA VAL A 126 -15.08 5.36 -11.59
C VAL A 126 -15.01 6.64 -12.43
N ALA A 127 -14.15 7.54 -12.05
CA ALA A 127 -13.98 8.84 -12.71
C ALA A 127 -12.49 9.24 -12.76
N PRO A 128 -12.08 10.06 -13.76
CA PRO A 128 -10.71 10.53 -13.84
C PRO A 128 -10.28 11.33 -12.61
N PHE A 129 -8.99 11.25 -12.28
CA PHE A 129 -8.39 12.11 -11.26
C PHE A 129 -8.55 13.59 -11.64
N ALA A 130 -8.73 14.47 -10.64
CA ALA A 130 -8.61 15.90 -10.86
C ALA A 130 -7.19 16.24 -11.34
N SER A 131 -7.02 17.33 -12.06
CA SER A 131 -5.75 17.69 -12.72
C SER A 131 -4.60 17.89 -11.73
N ASP A 132 -4.86 18.45 -10.56
CA ASP A 132 -3.89 18.64 -9.48
C ASP A 132 -3.46 17.31 -8.86
N VAL A 133 -4.39 16.38 -8.67
CA VAL A 133 -4.10 15.01 -8.20
C VAL A 133 -3.30 14.26 -9.26
N ALA A 134 -3.69 14.33 -10.53
CA ALA A 134 -2.96 13.69 -11.62
C ALA A 134 -1.51 14.20 -11.71
N ALA A 135 -1.28 15.51 -11.49
CA ALA A 135 0.06 16.09 -11.47
C ALA A 135 0.90 15.55 -10.31
N LYS A 136 0.33 15.40 -9.11
CA LYS A 136 1.02 14.81 -7.95
C LYS A 136 1.32 13.32 -8.13
N ILE A 137 0.43 12.57 -8.78
CA ILE A 137 0.69 11.18 -9.15
C ILE A 137 1.90 11.10 -10.09
N ALA A 138 1.92 11.93 -11.14
CA ALA A 138 3.04 11.98 -12.07
C ALA A 138 4.36 12.35 -11.39
N GLU A 139 4.35 13.30 -10.46
CA GLU A 139 5.51 13.68 -9.66
C GLU A 139 5.98 12.52 -8.78
N MET A 140 5.08 11.85 -8.07
CA MET A 140 5.44 10.69 -7.23
C MET A 140 6.04 9.56 -8.07
N VAL A 141 5.47 9.26 -9.24
CA VAL A 141 6.00 8.26 -10.17
C VAL A 141 7.39 8.65 -10.66
N GLU A 142 7.62 9.91 -11.02
CA GLU A 142 8.95 10.38 -11.46
C GLU A 142 9.98 10.27 -10.31
N ASN A 143 9.59 10.59 -9.07
CA ASN A 143 10.45 10.43 -7.90
C ASN A 143 10.81 8.97 -7.61
N GLN A 144 9.95 8.03 -8.01
CA GLN A 144 10.16 6.58 -7.87
C GLN A 144 10.89 5.95 -9.07
N LYS A 145 11.19 6.75 -10.08
CA LYS A 145 11.85 6.28 -11.31
C LYS A 145 13.22 5.63 -11.00
N GLY A 146 13.43 4.47 -11.60
CA GLY A 146 14.63 3.67 -11.35
C GLY A 146 14.55 2.77 -10.13
N THR A 147 13.50 2.88 -9.32
CA THR A 147 13.22 1.90 -8.27
C THR A 147 12.75 0.59 -8.92
N PRO A 148 13.37 -0.55 -8.62
CA PRO A 148 12.92 -1.83 -9.15
C PRO A 148 11.47 -2.13 -8.76
N VAL A 149 10.75 -2.80 -9.66
CA VAL A 149 9.47 -3.43 -9.30
C VAL A 149 9.74 -4.49 -8.23
N PRO A 150 9.04 -4.47 -7.09
CA PRO A 150 9.32 -5.39 -6.00
C PRO A 150 9.12 -6.85 -6.39
N ASP A 151 9.93 -7.73 -5.80
CA ASP A 151 9.77 -9.16 -5.94
C ASP A 151 8.38 -9.60 -5.45
N GLY A 152 7.68 -10.32 -6.30
CA GLY A 152 6.33 -10.78 -6.00
C GLY A 152 5.20 -9.90 -6.53
N ALA A 153 5.49 -8.74 -7.12
CA ALA A 153 4.50 -7.99 -7.90
C ALA A 153 4.01 -8.81 -9.09
N GLY A 154 2.70 -8.82 -9.33
CA GLY A 154 2.07 -9.64 -10.38
C GLY A 154 2.09 -11.15 -10.11
N ARG A 155 2.44 -11.55 -8.89
CA ARG A 155 2.49 -12.98 -8.53
C ARG A 155 1.10 -13.58 -8.54
N LYS A 156 0.97 -14.70 -9.24
CA LYS A 156 -0.24 -15.53 -9.23
C LYS A 156 -0.30 -16.41 -7.98
N ILE A 157 -1.50 -16.55 -7.40
CA ILE A 157 -1.75 -17.54 -6.35
C ILE A 157 -1.82 -18.92 -6.99
N GLU A 158 -0.84 -19.77 -6.71
CA GLU A 158 -0.76 -21.12 -7.27
C GLU A 158 0.10 -22.06 -6.41
N ILE A 159 -0.14 -23.35 -6.53
CA ILE A 159 0.76 -24.37 -5.97
C ILE A 159 1.87 -24.63 -6.99
N ARG A 160 3.09 -24.18 -6.68
CA ARG A 160 4.28 -24.44 -7.50
C ARG A 160 4.78 -25.86 -7.23
N ARG A 161 4.81 -26.69 -8.27
CA ARG A 161 5.37 -28.05 -8.24
C ARG A 161 6.74 -28.04 -8.89
N LYS A 162 7.69 -28.79 -8.31
CA LYS A 162 8.98 -29.02 -8.97
C LYS A 162 8.71 -29.83 -10.25
N PRO A 163 9.45 -29.58 -11.35
CA PRO A 163 9.44 -30.47 -12.50
C PRO A 163 9.80 -31.89 -12.04
N ALA A 164 9.12 -32.90 -12.61
CA ALA A 164 9.43 -34.30 -12.38
C ALA A 164 10.80 -34.67 -12.96
#